data_0ab61376ebdcccb7e5e22a42c7199929
#
_entry.id   0ab61376ebdcccb7e5e22a42c7199929
#
_cell.length_a   1.000
_cell.length_b   1.000
_cell.length_c   1.000
_cell.angle_alpha   90.00
_cell.angle_beta   90.00
_cell.angle_gamma   90.00
#
_symmetry.space_group_name_H-M   'P 1'
#
loop_
_entity.id
_entity.type
_entity.pdbx_description
1 polymer ?
#
loop_
_entity_poly.entity_id
_entity_poly.type
_entity_poly.pdbx_seq_one_letter_code
_entity_poly.pdbx_strand_id
1 'polypeptide(L)'
;MQRARSETEKLEREGSILTATEILLRQSDYESMTMQAVATAAGLAKGTLYLYFTSRESLVLAVYGRLFDRWIDRFAVHQPELAGFDGFCRDFAWHYADDPLFLQLAGLANALLEPQLDLEAYIKSKRGKARRLKRLAGLVCQQFSIAPAAAQKLIWGLLTIAGGTAQMTAR
;
A
#
# COMPACT_ATOMS: atom_id res chain seq x y z
N MET A 1 -23.10 10.44 -19.90
CA MET A 1 -21.94 11.37 -19.80
C MET A 1 -21.76 12.00 -18.42
N GLN A 2 -22.80 12.52 -17.75
CA GLN A 2 -22.70 13.18 -16.44
C GLN A 2 -22.19 12.25 -15.31
N ARG A 3 -22.61 10.98 -15.27
CA ARG A 3 -22.22 9.98 -14.26
C ARG A 3 -20.73 9.59 -14.32
N ALA A 4 -20.18 9.44 -15.53
CA ALA A 4 -18.77 9.14 -15.75
C ALA A 4 -17.85 10.31 -15.35
N ARG A 5 -18.28 11.55 -15.60
CA ARG A 5 -17.55 12.76 -15.19
C ARG A 5 -17.49 12.87 -13.67
N SER A 6 -18.58 12.57 -12.97
CA SER A 6 -18.65 12.57 -11.50
C SER A 6 -17.74 11.51 -10.87
N GLU A 7 -17.59 10.31 -11.48
CA GLU A 7 -16.67 9.28 -10.99
C GLU A 7 -15.21 9.65 -11.20
N THR A 8 -14.87 10.22 -12.36
CA THR A 8 -13.51 10.70 -12.63
C THR A 8 -13.12 11.80 -11.64
N GLU A 9 -13.98 12.81 -11.44
CA GLU A 9 -13.76 13.87 -10.45
C GLU A 9 -13.59 13.32 -9.02
N LYS A 10 -14.33 12.26 -8.66
CA LYS A 10 -14.21 11.59 -7.36
C LYS A 10 -12.85 10.88 -7.22
N LEU A 11 -12.39 10.17 -8.25
CA LEU A 11 -11.08 9.50 -8.25
C LEU A 11 -9.92 10.50 -8.19
N GLU A 12 -9.99 11.59 -8.94
CA GLU A 12 -9.01 12.67 -8.89
C GLU A 12 -8.92 13.29 -7.49
N ARG A 13 -10.07 13.50 -6.86
CA ARG A 13 -10.14 14.03 -5.50
C ARG A 13 -9.57 13.06 -4.47
N GLU A 14 -9.92 11.78 -4.57
CA GLU A 14 -9.32 10.72 -3.74
C GLU A 14 -7.80 10.69 -3.93
N GLY A 15 -7.32 10.77 -5.17
CA GLY A 15 -5.90 10.86 -5.50
C GLY A 15 -5.19 12.05 -4.85
N SER A 16 -5.81 13.23 -4.88
CA SER A 16 -5.27 14.45 -4.24
C SER A 16 -5.18 14.32 -2.71
N ILE A 17 -6.20 13.73 -2.08
CA ILE A 17 -6.21 13.45 -0.64
C ILE A 17 -5.07 12.49 -0.28
N LEU A 18 -4.91 11.39 -1.02
CA LEU A 18 -3.84 10.42 -0.77
C LEU A 18 -2.46 11.05 -0.95
N THR A 19 -2.28 11.96 -1.92
CA THR A 19 -1.02 12.66 -2.13
C THR A 19 -0.68 13.60 -0.97
N ALA A 20 -1.64 14.40 -0.52
CA ALA A 20 -1.46 15.27 0.64
C ALA A 20 -1.14 14.47 1.92
N THR A 21 -1.83 13.33 2.12
CA THR A 21 -1.59 12.45 3.26
C THR A 21 -0.19 11.85 3.22
N GLU A 22 0.25 11.37 2.05
CA GLU A 22 1.59 10.80 1.89
C GLU A 22 2.68 11.82 2.20
N ILE A 23 2.54 13.07 1.73
CA ILE A 23 3.48 14.16 2.03
C ILE A 23 3.58 14.39 3.54
N LEU A 24 2.44 14.46 4.24
CA LEU A 24 2.43 14.63 5.69
C LEU A 24 3.09 13.47 6.42
N LEU A 25 2.81 12.22 6.03
CA LEU A 25 3.41 11.02 6.62
C LEU A 25 4.92 10.90 6.36
N ARG A 26 5.46 11.55 5.33
CA ARG A 26 6.91 11.64 5.10
C ARG A 26 7.59 12.73 5.93
N GLN A 27 6.82 13.68 6.45
CA GLN A 27 7.32 14.82 7.22
C GLN A 27 7.14 14.62 8.74
N SER A 28 6.24 13.72 9.15
CA SER A 28 5.87 13.52 10.55
C SER A 28 5.44 12.07 10.80
N ASP A 29 5.44 11.66 12.07
CA ASP A 29 5.00 10.32 12.46
C ASP A 29 3.48 10.14 12.29
N TYR A 30 3.09 8.86 12.13
CA TYR A 30 1.68 8.47 12.04
C TYR A 30 0.85 9.01 13.22
N GLU A 31 1.40 8.99 14.44
CA GLU A 31 0.72 9.41 15.66
C GLU A 31 0.34 10.90 15.63
N SER A 32 1.18 11.75 15.08
CA SER A 32 0.98 13.21 15.02
C SER A 32 0.07 13.63 13.86
N MET A 33 -0.15 12.77 12.87
CA MET A 33 -1.01 13.08 11.72
C MET A 33 -2.49 13.12 12.12
N THR A 34 -3.17 14.21 11.79
CA THR A 34 -4.61 14.39 12.05
C THR A 34 -5.41 14.54 10.77
N MET A 35 -6.70 14.14 10.80
CA MET A 35 -7.63 14.36 9.69
C MET A 35 -7.80 15.85 9.36
N GLN A 36 -7.64 16.74 10.33
CA GLN A 36 -7.66 18.19 10.10
C GLN A 36 -6.45 18.66 9.29
N ALA A 37 -5.25 18.20 9.63
CA ALA A 37 -4.03 18.55 8.90
C ALA A 37 -4.12 18.06 7.43
N VAL A 38 -4.61 16.83 7.22
CA VAL A 38 -4.83 16.29 5.86
C VAL A 38 -5.85 17.12 5.07
N ALA A 39 -6.99 17.47 5.68
CA ALA A 39 -8.00 18.28 5.01
C ALA A 39 -7.43 19.63 4.57
N THR A 40 -6.68 20.30 5.47
CA THR A 40 -5.99 21.56 5.16
C THR A 40 -4.99 21.41 4.02
N ALA A 41 -4.13 20.37 4.06
CA ALA A 41 -3.13 20.12 3.03
C ALA A 41 -3.75 19.74 1.67
N ALA A 42 -4.92 19.11 1.67
CA ALA A 42 -5.67 18.76 0.45
C ALA A 42 -6.58 19.90 -0.06
N GLY A 43 -6.65 21.05 0.64
CA GLY A 43 -7.53 22.18 0.29
C GLY A 43 -9.01 21.83 0.46
N LEU A 44 -9.38 21.03 1.47
CA LEU A 44 -10.74 20.56 1.70
C LEU A 44 -11.26 20.95 3.08
N ALA A 45 -12.59 21.06 3.19
CA ALA A 45 -13.23 21.05 4.50
C ALA A 45 -13.11 19.65 5.13
N LYS A 46 -12.92 19.58 6.45
CA LYS A 46 -12.81 18.31 7.20
C LYS A 46 -13.99 17.38 6.94
N GLY A 47 -15.22 17.90 6.89
CA GLY A 47 -16.41 17.12 6.56
C GLY A 47 -16.37 16.47 5.18
N THR A 48 -15.78 17.17 4.19
CA THR A 48 -15.60 16.62 2.85
C THR A 48 -14.61 15.45 2.85
N LEU A 49 -13.52 15.52 3.65
CA LEU A 49 -12.57 14.42 3.77
C LEU A 49 -13.24 13.15 4.31
N TYR A 50 -14.15 13.26 5.28
CA TYR A 50 -14.87 12.13 5.84
C TYR A 50 -15.85 11.45 4.86
N LEU A 51 -16.22 12.10 3.77
CA LEU A 51 -17.00 11.45 2.69
C LEU A 51 -16.16 10.45 1.87
N TYR A 52 -14.83 10.56 1.89
CA TYR A 52 -13.90 9.67 1.21
C TYR A 52 -13.28 8.64 2.14
N PHE A 53 -12.95 9.03 3.36
CA PHE A 53 -12.28 8.19 4.34
C PHE A 53 -12.93 8.35 5.72
N THR A 54 -13.55 7.29 6.20
CA THR A 54 -14.32 7.30 7.47
C THR A 54 -13.44 7.46 8.71
N SER A 55 -12.14 7.12 8.61
CA SER A 55 -11.19 7.24 9.69
C SER A 55 -9.78 7.55 9.20
N ARG A 56 -8.91 7.97 10.12
CA ARG A 56 -7.49 8.17 9.89
C ARG A 56 -6.83 6.85 9.42
N GLU A 57 -7.18 5.76 10.03
CA GLU A 57 -6.68 4.42 9.76
C GLU A 57 -7.05 3.96 8.35
N SER A 58 -8.29 4.18 7.92
CA SER A 58 -8.75 3.88 6.56
C SER A 58 -7.99 4.68 5.49
N LEU A 59 -7.69 5.95 5.79
CA LEU A 59 -6.92 6.83 4.92
C LEU A 59 -5.45 6.38 4.83
N VAL A 60 -4.81 6.08 5.96
CA VAL A 60 -3.41 5.63 5.98
C VAL A 60 -3.24 4.27 5.30
N LEU A 61 -4.19 3.35 5.49
CA LEU A 61 -4.19 2.07 4.75
C LEU A 61 -4.38 2.25 3.25
N ALA A 62 -5.13 3.26 2.81
CA ALA A 62 -5.24 3.58 1.39
C ALA A 62 -3.92 4.15 0.83
N VAL A 63 -3.19 4.97 1.61
CA VAL A 63 -1.82 5.40 1.26
C VAL A 63 -0.88 4.20 1.17
N TYR A 64 -0.89 3.31 2.17
CA TYR A 64 -0.10 2.07 2.14
C TYR A 64 -0.41 1.25 0.89
N GLY A 65 -1.70 1.10 0.56
CA GLY A 65 -2.11 0.41 -0.66
C GLY A 65 -1.54 1.03 -1.93
N ARG A 66 -1.50 2.36 -2.04
CA ARG A 66 -0.91 3.09 -3.18
C ARG A 66 0.61 2.92 -3.25
N LEU A 67 1.29 2.95 -2.11
CA LEU A 67 2.73 2.66 -2.03
C LEU A 67 3.03 1.23 -2.46
N PHE A 68 2.20 0.27 -2.06
CA PHE A 68 2.33 -1.13 -2.45
C PHE A 68 2.13 -1.32 -3.97
N ASP A 69 1.14 -0.64 -4.58
CA ASP A 69 0.95 -0.68 -6.03
C ASP A 69 2.18 -0.14 -6.76
N ARG A 70 2.74 1.01 -6.33
CA ARG A 70 3.98 1.58 -6.89
C ARG A 70 5.19 0.66 -6.71
N TRP A 71 5.28 0.00 -5.57
CA TRP A 71 6.34 -0.99 -5.34
C TRP A 71 6.22 -2.16 -6.33
N ILE A 72 5.03 -2.71 -6.55
CA ILE A 72 4.80 -3.78 -7.54
C ILE A 72 5.14 -3.29 -8.95
N ASP A 73 4.79 -2.06 -9.31
CA ASP A 73 5.10 -1.48 -10.63
C ASP A 73 6.61 -1.40 -10.87
N ARG A 74 7.37 -0.88 -9.90
CA ARG A 74 8.82 -0.82 -9.97
C ARG A 74 9.45 -2.20 -10.05
N PHE A 75 9.01 -3.11 -9.21
CA PHE A 75 9.48 -4.49 -9.19
C PHE A 75 9.21 -5.21 -10.53
N ALA A 76 8.03 -4.99 -11.15
CA ALA A 76 7.68 -5.58 -12.43
C ALA A 76 8.61 -5.14 -13.58
N VAL A 77 9.10 -3.91 -13.55
CA VAL A 77 10.02 -3.38 -14.59
C VAL A 77 11.39 -4.05 -14.53
N HIS A 78 11.89 -4.39 -13.33
CA HIS A 78 13.22 -4.96 -13.13
C HIS A 78 13.27 -6.49 -13.27
N GLN A 79 12.13 -7.17 -13.26
CA GLN A 79 12.04 -8.64 -13.33
C GLN A 79 12.81 -9.31 -14.48
N PRO A 80 12.82 -8.77 -15.72
CA PRO A 80 13.52 -9.43 -16.84
C PRO A 80 15.03 -9.55 -16.67
N GLU A 81 15.61 -8.76 -15.78
CA GLU A 81 17.08 -8.68 -15.57
C GLU A 81 17.56 -9.63 -14.45
N LEU A 82 16.63 -10.31 -13.75
CA LEU A 82 16.97 -11.13 -12.59
C LEU A 82 17.62 -12.46 -12.99
N ALA A 83 18.82 -12.69 -12.54
CA ALA A 83 19.56 -13.93 -12.70
C ALA A 83 19.10 -14.99 -11.67
N GLY A 84 18.04 -15.73 -11.98
CA GLY A 84 17.58 -16.84 -11.15
C GLY A 84 16.90 -16.42 -9.82
N PHE A 85 16.69 -17.40 -8.94
CA PHE A 85 15.94 -17.21 -7.69
C PHE A 85 16.66 -16.30 -6.68
N ASP A 86 17.98 -16.37 -6.61
CA ASP A 86 18.77 -15.53 -5.68
C ASP A 86 18.71 -14.05 -6.10
N GLY A 87 18.79 -13.79 -7.40
CA GLY A 87 18.61 -12.44 -7.95
C GLY A 87 17.23 -11.89 -7.62
N PHE A 88 16.20 -12.70 -7.82
CA PHE A 88 14.82 -12.36 -7.46
C PHE A 88 14.66 -12.00 -5.97
N CYS A 89 15.16 -12.81 -5.06
CA CYS A 89 15.07 -12.55 -3.61
C CYS A 89 15.79 -11.27 -3.21
N ARG A 90 16.96 -11.03 -3.80
CA ARG A 90 17.76 -9.80 -3.54
C ARG A 90 17.01 -8.55 -4.03
N ASP A 91 16.49 -8.58 -5.24
CA ASP A 91 15.76 -7.47 -5.84
C ASP A 91 14.44 -7.21 -5.10
N PHE A 92 13.72 -8.27 -4.74
CA PHE A 92 12.53 -8.19 -3.91
C PHE A 92 12.82 -7.47 -2.58
N ALA A 93 13.87 -7.89 -1.87
CA ALA A 93 14.26 -7.31 -0.60
C ALA A 93 14.73 -5.85 -0.75
N TRP A 94 15.52 -5.57 -1.79
CA TRP A 94 16.00 -4.22 -2.09
C TRP A 94 14.85 -3.26 -2.35
N HIS A 95 13.97 -3.58 -3.30
CA HIS A 95 12.82 -2.74 -3.63
C HIS A 95 11.81 -2.63 -2.49
N TYR A 96 11.70 -3.66 -1.64
CA TYR A 96 10.84 -3.62 -0.46
C TYR A 96 11.38 -2.63 0.58
N ALA A 97 12.69 -2.55 0.74
CA ALA A 97 13.38 -1.68 1.71
C ALA A 97 13.61 -0.23 1.22
N ASP A 98 13.44 0.03 -0.07
CA ASP A 98 13.78 1.31 -0.71
C ASP A 98 12.92 2.51 -0.27
N ASP A 99 11.70 2.28 0.21
CA ASP A 99 10.78 3.33 0.69
C ASP A 99 10.55 3.20 2.20
N PRO A 100 11.18 4.05 3.05
CA PRO A 100 11.00 3.99 4.51
C PRO A 100 9.56 4.14 4.97
N LEU A 101 8.75 4.97 4.28
CA LEU A 101 7.34 5.12 4.61
C LEU A 101 6.56 3.84 4.29
N PHE A 102 6.87 3.17 3.18
CA PHE A 102 6.26 1.89 2.84
C PHE A 102 6.54 0.84 3.93
N LEU A 103 7.80 0.73 4.38
CA LEU A 103 8.19 -0.17 5.47
C LEU A 103 7.45 0.13 6.77
N GLN A 104 7.42 1.40 7.18
CA GLN A 104 6.73 1.84 8.39
C GLN A 104 5.25 1.44 8.34
N LEU A 105 4.56 1.76 7.25
CA LEU A 105 3.14 1.47 7.11
C LEU A 105 2.86 -0.04 6.96
N ALA A 106 3.77 -0.81 6.36
CA ALA A 106 3.66 -2.27 6.32
C ALA A 106 3.67 -2.89 7.73
N GLY A 107 4.53 -2.38 8.62
CA GLY A 107 4.56 -2.78 10.04
C GLY A 107 3.29 -2.44 10.80
N LEU A 108 2.71 -1.26 10.54
CA LEU A 108 1.49 -0.80 11.22
C LEU A 108 0.21 -1.44 10.70
N ALA A 109 0.16 -1.82 9.42
CA ALA A 109 -1.06 -2.17 8.71
C ALA A 109 -1.88 -3.26 9.39
N ASN A 110 -1.27 -4.39 9.70
CA ASN A 110 -1.99 -5.55 10.27
C ASN A 110 -2.22 -5.41 11.78
N ALA A 111 -1.24 -4.88 12.50
CA ALA A 111 -1.24 -4.87 13.97
C ALA A 111 -2.04 -3.71 14.55
N LEU A 112 -1.99 -2.55 13.92
CA LEU A 112 -2.55 -1.32 14.47
C LEU A 112 -3.70 -0.74 13.64
N LEU A 113 -3.57 -0.67 12.31
CA LEU A 113 -4.52 0.06 11.48
C LEU A 113 -5.78 -0.77 11.15
N GLU A 114 -5.60 -2.01 10.70
CA GLU A 114 -6.75 -2.86 10.29
C GLU A 114 -7.74 -3.14 11.43
N PRO A 115 -7.34 -3.38 12.70
CA PRO A 115 -8.28 -3.62 13.79
C PRO A 115 -9.20 -2.43 14.13
N GLN A 116 -8.85 -1.23 13.71
CA GLN A 116 -9.61 0.00 13.99
C GLN A 116 -10.57 0.40 12.87
N LEU A 117 -10.66 -0.39 11.79
CA LEU A 117 -11.55 -0.12 10.67
C LEU A 117 -13.00 -0.52 10.98
N ASP A 118 -13.94 0.25 10.42
CA ASP A 118 -15.29 -0.26 10.23
C ASP A 118 -15.31 -1.43 9.23
N LEU A 119 -16.42 -2.17 9.21
CA LEU A 119 -16.54 -3.38 8.37
C LEU A 119 -16.35 -3.10 6.88
N GLU A 120 -16.87 -1.97 6.38
CA GLU A 120 -16.78 -1.62 4.96
C GLU A 120 -15.34 -1.29 4.56
N ALA A 121 -14.66 -0.45 5.34
CA ALA A 121 -13.27 -0.10 5.15
C ALA A 121 -12.35 -1.34 5.27
N TYR A 122 -12.65 -2.24 6.22
CA TYR A 122 -11.93 -3.50 6.38
C TYR A 122 -12.06 -4.40 5.14
N ILE A 123 -13.28 -4.60 4.63
CA ILE A 123 -13.53 -5.40 3.43
C ILE A 123 -12.81 -4.76 2.22
N LYS A 124 -12.88 -3.43 2.05
CA LYS A 124 -12.18 -2.69 0.99
C LYS A 124 -10.66 -2.92 1.06
N SER A 125 -10.08 -2.82 2.26
CA SER A 125 -8.66 -3.08 2.51
C SER A 125 -8.27 -4.50 2.13
N LYS A 126 -8.99 -5.52 2.61
CA LYS A 126 -8.71 -6.94 2.31
C LYS A 126 -8.83 -7.27 0.82
N ARG A 127 -9.83 -6.74 0.13
CA ARG A 127 -9.97 -6.88 -1.34
C ARG A 127 -8.80 -6.24 -2.07
N GLY A 128 -8.37 -5.05 -1.66
CA GLY A 128 -7.20 -4.38 -2.20
C GLY A 128 -5.93 -5.21 -2.03
N LYS A 129 -5.69 -5.71 -0.81
CA LYS A 129 -4.55 -6.59 -0.50
C LYS A 129 -4.56 -7.87 -1.34
N ALA A 130 -5.71 -8.55 -1.43
CA ALA A 130 -5.84 -9.76 -2.23
C ALA A 130 -5.52 -9.52 -3.72
N ARG A 131 -6.00 -8.40 -4.30
CA ARG A 131 -5.69 -8.01 -5.68
C ARG A 131 -4.19 -7.79 -5.90
N ARG A 132 -3.51 -7.10 -5.00
CA ARG A 132 -2.06 -6.86 -5.07
C ARG A 132 -1.26 -8.15 -4.98
N LEU A 133 -1.61 -9.01 -4.03
CA LEU A 133 -0.98 -10.33 -3.88
C LEU A 133 -1.17 -11.20 -5.13
N LYS A 134 -2.38 -11.19 -5.72
CA LYS A 134 -2.65 -11.92 -6.97
C LYS A 134 -1.81 -11.37 -8.13
N ARG A 135 -1.68 -10.05 -8.24
CA ARG A 135 -0.84 -9.41 -9.25
C ARG A 135 0.63 -9.80 -9.09
N LEU A 136 1.16 -9.70 -7.88
CA LEU A 136 2.54 -10.06 -7.56
C LEU A 136 2.81 -11.55 -7.82
N ALA A 137 1.88 -12.43 -7.41
CA ALA A 137 1.98 -13.86 -7.71
C ALA A 137 1.98 -14.14 -9.21
N GLY A 138 1.24 -13.38 -10.00
CA GLY A 138 1.25 -13.47 -11.47
C GLY A 138 2.62 -13.20 -12.06
N LEU A 139 3.34 -12.18 -11.59
CA LEU A 139 4.72 -11.87 -12.01
C LEU A 139 5.65 -13.03 -11.69
N VAL A 140 5.55 -13.60 -10.49
CA VAL A 140 6.37 -14.74 -10.05
C VAL A 140 6.05 -16.01 -10.87
N CYS A 141 4.77 -16.27 -11.19
CA CYS A 141 4.39 -17.37 -12.06
C CYS A 141 5.05 -17.26 -13.45
N GLN A 142 5.04 -16.07 -14.03
CA GLN A 142 5.64 -15.82 -15.34
C GLN A 142 7.16 -15.98 -15.30
N GLN A 143 7.82 -15.44 -14.27
CA GLN A 143 9.27 -15.47 -14.11
C GLN A 143 9.82 -16.88 -13.91
N PHE A 144 9.16 -17.71 -13.09
CA PHE A 144 9.70 -19.01 -12.68
C PHE A 144 8.93 -20.21 -13.24
N SER A 145 7.91 -19.98 -14.06
CA SER A 145 7.04 -21.03 -14.62
C SER A 145 6.48 -21.98 -13.55
N ILE A 146 6.13 -21.44 -12.36
CA ILE A 146 5.58 -22.21 -11.25
C ILE A 146 4.06 -22.04 -11.15
N ALA A 147 3.41 -23.01 -10.49
CA ALA A 147 1.97 -22.98 -10.27
C ALA A 147 1.53 -21.77 -9.42
N PRO A 148 0.35 -21.18 -9.66
CA PRO A 148 -0.16 -20.01 -8.91
C PRO A 148 -0.17 -20.21 -7.39
N ALA A 149 -0.51 -21.39 -6.92
CA ALA A 149 -0.51 -21.71 -5.48
C ALA A 149 0.91 -21.68 -4.86
N ALA A 150 1.93 -22.12 -5.60
CA ALA A 150 3.32 -22.06 -5.17
C ALA A 150 3.82 -20.60 -5.14
N ALA A 151 3.51 -19.82 -6.18
CA ALA A 151 3.84 -18.40 -6.23
C ALA A 151 3.20 -17.62 -5.07
N GLN A 152 1.94 -17.88 -4.75
CA GLN A 152 1.26 -17.26 -3.61
C GLN A 152 1.96 -17.58 -2.28
N LYS A 153 2.31 -18.86 -2.04
CA LYS A 153 3.02 -19.26 -0.82
C LYS A 153 4.38 -18.59 -0.71
N LEU A 154 5.13 -18.50 -1.81
CA LEU A 154 6.42 -17.82 -1.86
C LEU A 154 6.28 -16.34 -1.51
N ILE A 155 5.34 -15.63 -2.13
CA ILE A 155 5.08 -14.21 -1.87
C ILE A 155 4.65 -13.98 -0.41
N TRP A 156 3.78 -14.82 0.14
CA TRP A 156 3.40 -14.72 1.55
C TRP A 156 4.61 -14.88 2.47
N GLY A 157 5.47 -15.87 2.21
CA GLY A 157 6.71 -16.08 2.97
C GLY A 157 7.64 -14.87 2.92
N LEU A 158 7.90 -14.34 1.72
CA LEU A 158 8.76 -13.17 1.53
C LEU A 158 8.22 -11.91 2.22
N LEU A 159 6.92 -11.62 2.07
CA LEU A 159 6.29 -10.47 2.73
C LEU A 159 6.26 -10.62 4.26
N THR A 160 6.11 -11.83 4.78
CA THR A 160 6.15 -12.08 6.22
C THR A 160 7.56 -11.84 6.78
N ILE A 161 8.59 -12.34 6.10
CA ILE A 161 9.99 -12.12 6.50
C ILE A 161 10.33 -10.63 6.40
N ALA A 162 10.04 -9.99 5.29
CA ALA A 162 10.34 -8.58 5.07
C ALA A 162 9.58 -7.65 6.05
N GLY A 163 8.31 -7.94 6.34
CA GLY A 163 7.53 -7.20 7.33
C GLY A 163 8.01 -7.41 8.77
N GLY A 164 8.45 -8.63 9.12
CA GLY A 164 9.02 -8.93 10.43
C GLY A 164 10.35 -8.21 10.66
N THR A 165 11.24 -8.19 9.67
CA THR A 165 12.52 -7.47 9.77
C THR A 165 12.32 -5.96 9.85
N ALA A 166 11.35 -5.38 9.14
CA ALA A 166 11.01 -3.96 9.22
C ALA A 166 10.58 -3.53 10.65
N GLN A 167 9.85 -4.38 11.38
CA GLN A 167 9.48 -4.10 12.77
C GLN A 167 10.67 -4.14 13.74
N MET A 168 11.70 -4.92 13.44
CA MET A 168 12.91 -5.01 14.28
C MET A 168 13.84 -3.79 14.10
N THR A 169 13.80 -3.12 12.96
CA THR A 169 14.64 -1.96 12.65
C THR A 169 13.98 -0.61 12.95
N ALA A 170 12.69 -0.59 13.23
CA ALA A 170 11.90 0.61 13.56
C ALA A 170 11.93 1.01 15.06
N ARG A 171 12.99 0.62 15.81
CA ARG A 171 13.23 1.02 17.22
C ARG A 171 14.25 2.14 17.30
#